data_98f25383e873d8840c04cb47ab3d7acc
#
_entry.id   98f25383e873d8840c04cb47ab3d7acc
#
_cell.length_a   1.000
_cell.length_b   1.000
_cell.length_c   1.000
_cell.angle_alpha   90.00
_cell.angle_beta   90.00
_cell.angle_gamma   90.00
#
_symmetry.space_group_name_H-M   'P 1'
#
loop_
_entity.id
_entity.type
_entity.pdbx_description
1 polymer ?
#
loop_
_entity_poly.entity_id
_entity_poly.type
_entity_poly.pdbx_seq_one_letter_code
_entity_poly.pdbx_strand_id
1 'polypeptide(L)'
;MAAATLVMWFSLRSPELAEEFERLMASDKDIVRGSLDTMSGWRLTRPTDVPGQAGGGGAADYVLIAEIVNVENWERQAEERVQQLADDLEHLVSNRQMLVLEHVLN
;
A
#
# COMPACT_ATOMS: atom_id res chain seq x y z
N MET A 1 15.17 -13.68 -10.89
CA MET A 1 14.48 -12.40 -10.66
C MET A 1 12.99 -12.62 -10.72
N ALA A 2 12.33 -12.36 -9.65
CA ALA A 2 10.89 -12.54 -9.58
C ALA A 2 10.20 -11.17 -9.55
N ALA A 3 9.19 -11.01 -10.39
CA ALA A 3 8.27 -9.90 -10.32
C ALA A 3 7.13 -10.30 -9.38
N ALA A 4 6.59 -9.32 -8.69
CA ALA A 4 5.53 -9.56 -7.74
C ALA A 4 4.62 -8.35 -7.62
N THR A 5 3.48 -8.52 -6.99
CA THR A 5 2.55 -7.44 -6.70
C THR A 5 2.54 -7.19 -5.20
N LEU A 6 2.79 -5.95 -4.81
CA LEU A 6 2.68 -5.52 -3.42
C LEU A 6 1.26 -5.04 -3.18
N VAL A 7 0.64 -5.52 -2.10
CA VAL A 7 -0.68 -5.07 -1.67
C VAL A 7 -0.58 -4.67 -0.21
N MET A 8 -0.97 -3.44 0.11
CA MET A 8 -1.04 -2.97 1.49
C MET A 8 -2.43 -2.50 1.81
N TRP A 9 -2.94 -2.92 2.96
CA TRP A 9 -4.25 -2.50 3.46
C TRP A 9 -4.07 -1.53 4.61
N PHE A 10 -4.91 -0.49 4.62
CA PHE A 10 -4.92 0.51 5.69
C PHE A 10 -6.32 0.68 6.22
N SER A 11 -6.45 0.64 7.53
CA SER A 11 -7.68 1.00 8.21
C SER A 11 -7.45 2.27 9.00
N LEU A 12 -8.30 3.26 8.82
CA LEU A 12 -8.15 4.55 9.49
C LEU A 12 -8.64 4.47 10.94
N ARG A 13 -8.05 5.30 11.79
CA ARG A 13 -8.52 5.42 13.17
C ARG A 13 -9.89 6.06 13.26
N SER A 14 -10.21 6.91 12.29
CA SER A 14 -11.49 7.60 12.20
C SER A 14 -11.77 7.95 10.74
N PRO A 15 -13.04 7.87 10.29
CA PRO A 15 -13.38 8.27 8.91
C PRO A 15 -13.01 9.71 8.57
N GLU A 16 -12.95 10.57 9.57
CA GLU A 16 -12.62 11.97 9.39
C GLU A 16 -11.20 12.20 8.92
N LEU A 17 -10.34 11.20 9.10
CA LEU A 17 -8.93 11.27 8.73
C LEU A 17 -8.67 10.94 7.27
N ALA A 18 -9.70 10.60 6.50
CA ALA A 18 -9.54 10.17 5.12
C ALA A 18 -8.83 11.23 4.26
N GLU A 19 -9.24 12.47 4.37
CA GLU A 19 -8.65 13.54 3.57
C GLU A 19 -7.18 13.76 3.90
N GLU A 20 -6.86 13.74 5.19
CA GLU A 20 -5.47 13.88 5.63
C GLU A 20 -4.62 12.70 5.17
N PHE A 21 -5.16 11.49 5.27
CA PHE A 21 -4.48 10.29 4.81
C PHE A 21 -4.17 10.38 3.31
N GLU A 22 -5.16 10.77 2.50
CA GLU A 22 -4.97 10.87 1.06
C GLU A 22 -3.93 11.94 0.71
N ARG A 23 -3.93 13.05 1.43
CA ARG A 23 -2.96 14.12 1.24
C ARG A 23 -1.54 13.65 1.57
N LEU A 24 -1.40 12.93 2.67
CA LEU A 24 -0.11 12.41 3.08
C LEU A 24 0.43 11.40 2.07
N MET A 25 -0.41 10.49 1.61
CA MET A 25 -0.01 9.50 0.61
C MET A 25 0.37 10.16 -0.70
N ALA A 26 -0.32 11.22 -1.08
CA ALA A 26 0.02 11.96 -2.30
C ALA A 26 1.38 12.65 -2.18
N SER A 27 1.69 13.18 -1.00
CA SER A 27 2.98 13.86 -0.79
C SER A 27 4.13 12.86 -0.70
N ASP A 28 3.89 11.67 -0.17
CA ASP A 28 4.90 10.63 -0.06
C ASP A 28 5.09 9.85 -1.37
N LYS A 29 4.28 10.15 -2.36
CA LYS A 29 4.34 9.47 -3.65
C LYS A 29 5.74 9.47 -4.24
N ASP A 30 6.41 10.62 -4.22
CA ASP A 30 7.74 10.76 -4.80
C ASP A 30 8.80 10.04 -3.95
N ILE A 31 8.59 9.98 -2.64
CA ILE A 31 9.50 9.26 -1.76
C ILE A 31 9.42 7.77 -2.04
N VAL A 32 8.21 7.24 -2.12
CA VAL A 32 8.01 5.82 -2.40
C VAL A 32 8.51 5.48 -3.80
N ARG A 33 8.18 6.31 -4.79
CA ARG A 33 8.59 6.08 -6.17
C ARG A 33 10.09 6.30 -6.37
N GLY A 34 10.61 7.39 -5.82
CA GLY A 34 11.98 7.79 -6.04
C GLY A 34 13.01 6.96 -5.31
N SER A 35 12.59 6.30 -4.23
CA SER A 35 13.51 5.52 -3.42
C SER A 35 13.47 4.03 -3.74
N LEU A 36 12.49 3.58 -4.51
CA LEU A 36 12.36 2.17 -4.86
C LEU A 36 12.41 2.01 -6.37
N ASP A 37 13.64 2.01 -6.91
CA ASP A 37 13.87 1.72 -8.33
C ASP A 37 13.28 0.37 -8.72
N THR A 38 12.89 -0.40 -7.73
CA THR A 38 12.37 -1.74 -7.90
C THR A 38 10.86 -1.79 -8.06
N MET A 39 10.19 -0.65 -7.93
CA MET A 39 8.74 -0.59 -8.12
C MET A 39 8.40 0.14 -9.41
N SER A 40 7.44 -0.41 -10.16
CA SER A 40 6.92 0.21 -11.37
C SER A 40 5.46 0.58 -11.15
N GLY A 41 5.24 1.82 -10.80
CA GLY A 41 3.89 2.32 -10.59
C GLY A 41 3.23 1.82 -9.31
N TRP A 42 2.44 2.67 -8.74
CA TRP A 42 1.59 2.28 -7.62
C TRP A 42 0.33 3.14 -7.66
N ARG A 43 -0.70 2.64 -7.03
CA ARG A 43 -1.96 3.38 -6.93
C ARG A 43 -2.60 3.09 -5.58
N LEU A 44 -3.26 4.11 -5.06
CA LEU A 44 -4.06 3.99 -3.86
C LEU A 44 -5.51 3.84 -4.29
N THR A 45 -6.17 2.82 -3.77
CA THR A 45 -7.56 2.53 -4.07
C THR A 45 -8.35 2.42 -2.78
N ARG A 46 -9.66 2.42 -2.90
CA ARG A 46 -10.54 2.11 -1.79
C ARG A 46 -11.65 1.20 -2.27
N PRO A 47 -12.16 0.33 -1.39
CA PRO A 47 -13.26 -0.55 -1.75
C PRO A 47 -14.47 0.24 -2.21
N THR A 48 -15.17 -0.29 -3.20
CA THR A 48 -16.42 0.28 -3.67
C THR A 48 -17.58 -0.62 -3.26
N ASP A 49 -18.76 -0.05 -3.32
CA ASP A 49 -20.00 -0.76 -2.99
C ASP A 49 -20.48 -1.53 -4.21
N VAL A 50 -19.87 -2.67 -4.47
CA VAL A 50 -20.23 -3.50 -5.62
C VAL A 50 -21.07 -4.66 -5.14
N PRO A 51 -22.27 -4.87 -5.70
CA PRO A 51 -23.11 -6.01 -5.33
C PRO A 51 -22.35 -7.34 -5.53
N GLY A 52 -22.45 -8.21 -4.55
CA GLY A 52 -21.78 -9.49 -4.61
C GLY A 52 -20.32 -9.49 -4.17
N GLN A 53 -19.79 -8.34 -3.80
CA GLN A 53 -18.43 -8.27 -3.30
C GLN A 53 -18.34 -8.95 -1.94
N ALA A 54 -17.56 -10.01 -1.88
CA ALA A 54 -17.44 -10.78 -0.65
C ALA A 54 -16.68 -10.01 0.43
N GLY A 55 -17.14 -10.14 1.66
CA GLY A 55 -16.47 -9.53 2.79
C GLY A 55 -16.63 -8.03 2.87
N GLY A 56 -17.47 -7.49 2.05
CA GLY A 56 -17.79 -6.07 1.94
C GLY A 56 -16.95 -5.19 2.82
N GLY A 57 -16.56 -4.28 2.73
CA GLY A 57 -15.91 -3.24 3.36
C GLY A 57 -15.51 -3.32 4.82
N GLY A 58 -15.60 -4.46 5.40
CA GLY A 58 -15.27 -4.54 6.82
C GLY A 58 -13.78 -4.48 7.12
N ALA A 59 -12.94 -4.76 6.15
CA ALA A 59 -11.55 -5.06 6.44
C ALA A 59 -10.60 -3.89 6.26
N ALA A 60 -10.83 -3.00 5.31
CA ALA A 60 -9.89 -1.93 5.05
C ALA A 60 -10.57 -0.72 4.45
N ASP A 61 -10.04 0.44 4.76
CA ASP A 61 -10.53 1.69 4.17
C ASP A 61 -9.80 2.02 2.87
N TYR A 62 -8.53 1.62 2.77
CA TYR A 62 -7.72 1.85 1.57
C TYR A 62 -6.86 0.64 1.25
N VAL A 63 -6.61 0.44 -0.02
CA VAL A 63 -5.71 -0.60 -0.51
C VAL A 63 -4.72 0.03 -1.48
N LEU A 64 -3.43 -0.12 -1.19
CA LEU A 64 -2.37 0.31 -2.09
C LEU A 64 -1.90 -0.90 -2.88
N ILE A 65 -1.76 -0.73 -4.18
CA ILE A 65 -1.30 -1.77 -5.08
C ILE A 65 -0.11 -1.25 -5.87
N ALA A 66 0.98 -2.00 -5.88
CA ALA A 66 2.18 -1.63 -6.60
C ALA A 66 2.82 -2.86 -7.24
N GLU A 67 3.50 -2.67 -8.36
CA GLU A 67 4.24 -3.75 -8.99
C GLU A 67 5.70 -3.69 -8.60
N ILE A 68 6.25 -4.83 -8.20
CA ILE A 68 7.65 -4.97 -7.84
C ILE A 68 8.37 -5.63 -9.00
N VAL A 69 9.38 -4.95 -9.54
CA VAL A 69 10.14 -5.44 -10.69
C VAL A 69 11.14 -6.50 -10.27
N ASN A 70 11.76 -6.31 -9.10
CA ASN A 70 12.77 -7.23 -8.60
C ASN A 70 12.62 -7.37 -7.09
N VAL A 71 12.11 -8.52 -6.66
CA VAL A 71 11.81 -8.76 -5.25
C VAL A 71 13.05 -8.69 -4.36
N GLU A 72 14.17 -9.22 -4.84
CA GLU A 72 15.40 -9.22 -4.04
C GLU A 72 15.88 -7.80 -3.73
N ASN A 73 15.88 -6.94 -4.74
CA ASN A 73 16.28 -5.55 -4.54
C ASN A 73 15.26 -4.81 -3.68
N TRP A 74 13.98 -5.10 -3.89
CA TRP A 74 12.93 -4.50 -3.09
C TRP A 74 13.10 -4.83 -1.61
N GLU A 75 13.39 -6.08 -1.29
CA GLU A 75 13.57 -6.51 0.09
C GLU A 75 14.69 -5.76 0.80
N ARG A 76 15.77 -5.44 0.09
CA ARG A 76 16.89 -4.71 0.67
C ARG A 76 16.53 -3.27 1.04
N GLN A 77 15.62 -2.67 0.30
CA GLN A 77 15.27 -1.27 0.48
C GLN A 77 13.98 -1.07 1.26
N ALA A 78 13.11 -2.07 1.22
CA ALA A 78 11.75 -1.92 1.70
C ALA A 78 11.64 -1.78 3.21
N GLU A 79 12.47 -2.48 3.96
CA GLU A 79 12.34 -2.48 5.42
C GLU A 79 12.36 -1.06 5.99
N GLU A 80 13.36 -0.29 5.60
CA GLU A 80 13.48 1.07 6.08
C GLU A 80 12.36 1.97 5.57
N ARG A 81 12.00 1.82 4.30
CA ARG A 81 10.95 2.65 3.69
C ARG A 81 9.57 2.34 4.23
N VAL A 82 9.27 1.07 4.41
CA VAL A 82 8.00 0.64 4.99
C VAL A 82 7.90 1.13 6.44
N GLN A 83 8.99 1.04 7.19
CA GLN A 83 9.00 1.52 8.56
C GLN A 83 8.79 3.03 8.63
N GLN A 84 9.41 3.78 7.73
CA GLN A 84 9.21 5.22 7.68
C GLN A 84 7.76 5.57 7.37
N LEU A 85 7.17 4.89 6.41
CA LEU A 85 5.77 5.09 6.08
C LEU A 85 4.87 4.75 7.25
N ALA A 86 5.17 3.66 7.95
CA ALA A 86 4.41 3.26 9.13
C ALA A 86 4.46 4.34 10.21
N ASP A 87 5.64 4.91 10.44
CA ASP A 87 5.80 5.98 11.43
C ASP A 87 5.01 7.22 11.04
N ASP A 88 5.05 7.58 9.75
CA ASP A 88 4.32 8.75 9.25
C ASP A 88 2.81 8.58 9.36
N LEU A 89 2.33 7.35 9.25
CA LEU A 89 0.89 7.06 9.25
C LEU A 89 0.35 6.66 10.63
N GLU A 90 1.22 6.55 11.63
CA GLU A 90 0.83 6.04 12.95
C GLU A 90 -0.39 6.74 13.55
N HIS A 91 -0.46 8.05 13.40
CA HIS A 91 -1.57 8.82 13.97
C HIS A 91 -2.86 8.74 13.15
N LEU A 92 -2.80 8.24 11.94
CA LEU A 92 -3.96 8.16 11.05
C LEU A 92 -4.52 6.74 10.94
N VAL A 93 -3.68 5.72 11.08
CA VAL A 93 -4.02 4.35 10.77
C VAL A 93 -4.07 3.49 12.02
N SER A 94 -5.17 2.76 12.18
CA SER A 94 -5.33 1.83 13.30
C SER A 94 -4.76 0.46 12.98
N ASN A 95 -4.70 0.10 11.71
CA ASN A 95 -4.19 -1.19 11.28
C ASN A 95 -3.59 -1.08 9.88
N ARG A 96 -2.51 -1.81 9.67
CA ARG A 96 -1.84 -1.89 8.39
C ARG A 96 -1.38 -3.32 8.17
N GLN A 97 -1.70 -3.86 6.99
CA GLN A 97 -1.24 -5.18 6.60
C GLN A 97 -0.61 -5.12 5.22
N MET A 98 0.30 -6.03 4.94
CA MET A 98 1.02 -6.07 3.67
C MET A 98 1.19 -7.50 3.20
N LEU A 99 1.00 -7.70 1.89
CA LEU A 99 1.32 -8.96 1.24
C LEU A 99 2.14 -8.67 -0.01
N VAL A 100 3.09 -9.55 -0.28
CA VAL A 100 3.81 -9.55 -1.54
C VAL A 100 3.39 -10.82 -2.27
N LEU A 101 2.78 -10.66 -3.43
CA LEU A 101 2.15 -11.74 -4.18
C LEU A 101 3.01 -12.11 -5.38
N GLU A 102 3.51 -13.33 -5.39
CA GLU A 102 4.27 -13.86 -6.51
C GLU A 102 3.32 -14.12 -7.69
N HIS A 103 3.78 -13.82 -8.89
CA HIS A 103 2.99 -14.09 -10.10
C HIS A 103 3.12 -15.57 -10.45
N VAL A 104 1.99 -16.27 -10.40
CA VAL A 104 1.93 -17.69 -10.74
C VAL A 104 1.51 -17.89 -12.21
N LEU A 105 0.55 -17.11 -12.67
CA LEU A 105 0.09 -17.13 -14.07
C LEU A 105 -0.06 -15.69 -14.55
N ASN A 106 0.25 -15.48 -15.80
CA ASN A 106 0.08 -14.18 -16.44
C ASN A 106 -1.13 -14.21 -17.37
#